data_49c71e2fa1ec964253f9a948fe0a42ae
#
_entry.id   49c71e2fa1ec964253f9a948fe0a42ae
#
_cell.length_a   1.000
_cell.length_b   1.000
_cell.length_c   1.000
_cell.angle_alpha   90.00
_cell.angle_beta   90.00
_cell.angle_gamma   90.00
#
_symmetry.space_group_name_H-M   'P 1'
#
loop_
_entity.id
_entity.type
_entity.pdbx_description
1 polymer ?
#
loop_
_entity_poly.entity_id
_entity_poly.type
_entity_poly.pdbx_seq_one_letter_code
_entity_poly.pdbx_strand_id
1 'polypeptide(L)'
;MSKGTREPTAAAHLAQSSELLGLPRDARVLIINADDFGMYHPVNTAVIRSIEEGIASSCSLMAPCPAAAHAMDLLRQHPRIPFGIHLTLVCDTPGYLWGPLSAKEKVPSLLSETGELFTPAQLPGLLAQARLDQVELEFRAQIHAVASAGPIPTHLDWHCLADGGRDDIFDLTVALASEYGLAVRAWLEPARHKLRQRNLPVVDHDFLDSFSLDIDGKAGRYAELLRALPAGLSEWAVHPGLGGKPSQMIDPGWRVRQTDYEFLTSPLASTLVRDERIVVIDYRPIQQAWSCDPGSS
;
A
#
# COMPACT_ATOMS: atom_id res chain seq x y z
N MET A 1 -20.01 38.67 43.26
CA MET A 1 -20.34 37.54 42.38
C MET A 1 -19.38 37.61 41.17
N SER A 2 -18.25 36.94 41.24
CA SER A 2 -17.23 36.93 40.18
C SER A 2 -17.56 35.82 39.20
N LYS A 3 -17.87 36.19 37.94
CA LYS A 3 -18.04 35.22 36.86
C LYS A 3 -16.64 34.81 36.38
N GLY A 4 -16.22 33.60 36.78
CA GLY A 4 -15.03 32.99 36.18
C GLY A 4 -15.30 32.64 34.73
N THR A 5 -14.65 33.34 33.83
CA THR A 5 -14.52 32.95 32.42
C THR A 5 -13.66 31.69 32.35
N ARG A 6 -14.28 30.54 32.03
CA ARG A 6 -13.52 29.35 31.59
C ARG A 6 -12.84 29.69 30.27
N GLU A 7 -11.53 29.69 30.26
CA GLU A 7 -10.74 29.65 29.02
C GLU A 7 -11.12 28.39 28.23
N PRO A 8 -11.20 28.48 26.89
CA PRO A 8 -11.41 27.30 26.06
C PRO A 8 -10.22 26.37 26.24
N THR A 9 -10.47 25.14 26.68
CA THR A 9 -9.47 24.08 26.70
C THR A 9 -8.84 23.97 25.31
N ALA A 10 -7.50 24.15 25.24
CA ALA A 10 -6.74 23.91 24.03
C ALA A 10 -7.14 22.54 23.46
N ALA A 11 -7.58 22.52 22.22
CA ALA A 11 -7.80 21.25 21.50
C ALA A 11 -6.50 20.45 21.59
N ALA A 12 -6.57 19.24 22.15
CA ALA A 12 -5.42 18.37 22.23
C ALA A 12 -4.89 18.18 20.81
N HIS A 13 -3.72 18.73 20.54
CA HIS A 13 -3.05 18.53 19.26
C HIS A 13 -2.69 17.04 19.18
N LEU A 14 -3.32 16.31 18.27
CA LEU A 14 -2.93 14.93 17.97
C LEU A 14 -1.46 14.93 17.53
N ALA A 15 -0.68 13.99 18.07
CA ALA A 15 0.72 13.85 17.69
C ALA A 15 0.82 13.49 16.20
N GLN A 16 1.82 14.04 15.52
CA GLN A 16 2.15 13.62 14.15
C GLN A 16 2.73 12.20 14.17
N SER A 17 2.57 11.47 13.07
CA SER A 17 3.08 10.11 12.97
C SER A 17 4.60 10.04 13.07
N SER A 18 5.34 11.07 12.63
CA SER A 18 6.77 11.17 12.89
C SER A 18 7.13 11.12 14.39
N GLU A 19 6.37 11.84 15.23
CA GLU A 19 6.57 11.85 16.69
C GLU A 19 6.21 10.48 17.31
N LEU A 20 5.13 9.85 16.86
CA LEU A 20 4.74 8.49 17.29
C LEU A 20 5.79 7.43 16.92
N LEU A 21 6.55 7.68 15.87
CA LEU A 21 7.66 6.83 15.41
C LEU A 21 9.00 7.20 16.04
N GLY A 22 9.03 8.14 17.01
CA GLY A 22 10.24 8.58 17.71
C GLY A 22 11.16 9.46 16.87
N LEU A 23 10.65 10.05 15.79
CA LEU A 23 11.38 10.98 14.93
C LEU A 23 11.06 12.43 15.29
N PRO A 24 11.93 13.41 14.95
CA PRO A 24 11.62 14.82 15.13
C PRO A 24 10.31 15.22 14.41
N ARG A 25 9.57 16.17 15.01
CA ARG A 25 8.32 16.67 14.46
C ARG A 25 8.48 17.30 13.08
N ASP A 26 9.62 17.91 12.83
CA ASP A 26 9.97 18.55 11.55
C ASP A 26 10.63 17.58 10.56
N ALA A 27 10.77 16.29 10.92
CA ALA A 27 11.29 15.29 10.02
C ALA A 27 10.36 15.09 8.80
N ARG A 28 10.95 15.06 7.62
CA ARG A 28 10.30 14.74 6.35
C ARG A 28 10.43 13.24 6.11
N VAL A 29 9.37 12.50 6.44
CA VAL A 29 9.39 11.02 6.45
C VAL A 29 8.60 10.51 5.27
N LEU A 30 9.14 9.55 4.53
CA LEU A 30 8.52 9.01 3.32
C LEU A 30 8.59 7.49 3.29
N ILE A 31 7.45 6.85 3.04
CA ILE A 31 7.38 5.47 2.58
C ILE A 31 7.25 5.49 1.06
N ILE A 32 8.07 4.71 0.37
CA ILE A 32 7.97 4.50 -1.08
C ILE A 32 7.66 3.03 -1.27
N ASN A 33 6.36 2.71 -1.38
CA ASN A 33 5.90 1.34 -1.52
C ASN A 33 5.74 0.97 -2.99
N ALA A 34 6.37 -0.12 -3.40
CA ALA A 34 6.22 -0.67 -4.75
C ALA A 34 5.04 -1.64 -4.79
N ASP A 35 3.91 -1.18 -5.31
CA ASP A 35 2.68 -1.94 -5.41
C ASP A 35 2.74 -2.98 -6.55
N ASP A 36 1.79 -3.91 -6.59
CA ASP A 36 1.57 -4.93 -7.62
C ASP A 36 2.66 -6.01 -7.71
N PHE A 37 3.47 -6.20 -6.68
CA PHE A 37 4.42 -7.31 -6.64
C PHE A 37 3.68 -8.66 -6.72
N GLY A 38 4.05 -9.52 -7.65
CA GLY A 38 3.34 -10.77 -7.94
C GLY A 38 2.48 -10.72 -9.21
N MET A 39 2.23 -9.53 -9.77
CA MET A 39 1.38 -9.38 -10.94
C MET A 39 1.93 -10.15 -12.15
N TYR A 40 3.13 -9.84 -12.61
CA TYR A 40 3.86 -10.59 -13.64
C TYR A 40 5.38 -10.42 -13.49
N HIS A 41 6.18 -11.28 -14.12
CA HIS A 41 7.63 -11.37 -13.90
C HIS A 41 8.41 -10.06 -14.08
N PRO A 42 8.23 -9.24 -15.12
CA PRO A 42 8.89 -7.94 -15.25
C PRO A 42 8.60 -6.96 -14.13
N VAL A 43 7.39 -6.97 -13.53
CA VAL A 43 7.06 -6.20 -12.33
C VAL A 43 7.86 -6.74 -11.14
N ASN A 44 7.87 -8.06 -10.93
CA ASN A 44 8.59 -8.66 -9.81
C ASN A 44 10.08 -8.29 -9.83
N THR A 45 10.71 -8.36 -11.00
CA THR A 45 12.12 -7.98 -11.15
C THR A 45 12.35 -6.50 -10.86
N ALA A 46 11.48 -5.63 -11.37
CA ALA A 46 11.59 -4.19 -11.17
C ALA A 46 11.39 -3.81 -9.70
N VAL A 47 10.42 -4.42 -9.00
CA VAL A 47 10.16 -4.19 -7.57
C VAL A 47 11.41 -4.50 -6.73
N ILE A 48 11.99 -5.69 -6.89
CA ILE A 48 13.20 -6.07 -6.14
C ILE A 48 14.35 -5.09 -6.40
N ARG A 49 14.61 -4.74 -7.67
CA ARG A 49 15.66 -3.78 -8.01
C ARG A 49 15.38 -2.38 -7.51
N SER A 50 14.13 -1.93 -7.54
CA SER A 50 13.77 -0.61 -7.01
C SER A 50 14.04 -0.48 -5.52
N ILE A 51 13.99 -1.59 -4.76
CA ILE A 51 14.32 -1.62 -3.33
C ILE A 51 15.82 -1.78 -3.11
N GLU A 52 16.49 -2.69 -3.82
CA GLU A 52 17.91 -2.98 -3.58
C GLU A 52 18.86 -1.95 -4.20
N GLU A 53 18.52 -1.43 -5.36
CA GLU A 53 19.37 -0.53 -6.17
C GLU A 53 18.84 0.91 -6.20
N GLY A 54 17.59 1.12 -5.75
CA GLY A 54 16.87 2.40 -5.83
C GLY A 54 16.47 2.98 -4.49
N ILE A 55 15.40 3.77 -4.52
CA ILE A 55 14.87 4.47 -3.34
C ILE A 55 13.58 3.88 -2.79
N ALA A 56 13.01 2.84 -3.41
CA ALA A 56 11.84 2.17 -2.84
C ALA A 56 12.19 1.51 -1.51
N SER A 57 11.27 1.54 -0.54
CA SER A 57 11.53 1.09 0.83
C SER A 57 10.72 -0.15 1.22
N SER A 58 9.68 -0.48 0.46
CA SER A 58 8.75 -1.55 0.75
C SER A 58 8.04 -1.98 -0.55
N CYS A 59 7.30 -3.09 -0.51
CA CYS A 59 6.41 -3.49 -1.60
C CYS A 59 5.18 -4.19 -1.05
N SER A 60 4.15 -4.36 -1.90
CA SER A 60 2.93 -5.10 -1.55
C SER A 60 2.65 -6.21 -2.56
N LEU A 61 2.46 -7.43 -2.07
CA LEU A 61 2.34 -8.66 -2.84
C LEU A 61 0.88 -9.01 -3.12
N MET A 62 0.52 -9.17 -4.40
CA MET A 62 -0.76 -9.65 -4.89
C MET A 62 -0.80 -11.19 -4.93
N ALA A 63 -1.27 -11.81 -3.86
CA ALA A 63 -1.28 -13.27 -3.74
C ALA A 63 -2.10 -14.01 -4.83
N PRO A 64 -3.23 -13.47 -5.36
CA PRO A 64 -4.00 -14.11 -6.42
C PRO A 64 -3.36 -14.08 -7.81
N CYS A 65 -2.32 -13.28 -8.01
CA CYS A 65 -1.78 -13.04 -9.34
C CYS A 65 -0.88 -14.18 -9.86
N PRO A 66 -0.81 -14.36 -11.20
CA PRO A 66 -0.10 -15.49 -11.82
C PRO A 66 1.39 -15.60 -11.46
N ALA A 67 2.06 -14.47 -11.17
CA ALA A 67 3.48 -14.49 -10.80
C ALA A 67 3.72 -14.37 -9.29
N ALA A 68 2.70 -14.58 -8.44
CA ALA A 68 2.83 -14.52 -6.98
C ALA A 68 3.82 -15.55 -6.43
N ALA A 69 3.83 -16.78 -6.97
CA ALA A 69 4.79 -17.80 -6.56
C ALA A 69 6.24 -17.35 -6.81
N HIS A 70 6.52 -16.74 -7.97
CA HIS A 70 7.82 -16.16 -8.28
C HIS A 70 8.19 -15.00 -7.34
N ALA A 71 7.20 -14.15 -7.00
CA ALA A 71 7.42 -13.07 -6.03
C ALA A 71 7.79 -13.62 -4.65
N MET A 72 7.10 -14.64 -4.17
CA MET A 72 7.42 -15.30 -2.91
C MET A 72 8.78 -15.99 -2.92
N ASP A 73 9.20 -16.57 -4.06
CA ASP A 73 10.55 -17.10 -4.23
C ASP A 73 11.63 -16.00 -4.11
N LEU A 74 11.39 -14.86 -4.71
CA LEU A 74 12.28 -13.70 -4.58
C LEU A 74 12.36 -13.21 -3.12
N LEU A 75 11.25 -13.10 -2.40
CA LEU A 75 11.27 -12.73 -0.98
C LEU A 75 12.08 -13.71 -0.12
N ARG A 76 12.04 -15.01 -0.43
CA ARG A 76 12.88 -16.00 0.26
C ARG A 76 14.37 -15.81 -0.05
N GLN A 77 14.72 -15.39 -1.25
CA GLN A 77 16.09 -15.06 -1.65
C GLN A 77 16.57 -13.72 -1.08
N HIS A 78 15.65 -12.78 -0.84
CA HIS A 78 15.91 -11.45 -0.33
C HIS A 78 15.20 -11.19 1.02
N PRO A 79 15.53 -11.92 2.10
CA PRO A 79 14.73 -11.95 3.34
C PRO A 79 14.75 -10.63 4.13
N ARG A 80 15.54 -9.64 3.71
CA ARG A 80 15.56 -8.31 4.32
C ARG A 80 14.56 -7.34 3.72
N ILE A 81 13.98 -7.67 2.57
CA ILE A 81 12.99 -6.81 1.93
C ILE A 81 11.70 -6.81 2.76
N PRO A 82 11.25 -5.65 3.28
CA PRO A 82 9.96 -5.54 3.92
C PRO A 82 8.87 -5.54 2.87
N PHE A 83 7.76 -6.22 3.13
CA PHE A 83 6.65 -6.29 2.20
C PHE A 83 5.31 -6.39 2.93
N GLY A 84 4.25 -5.94 2.26
CA GLY A 84 2.86 -6.11 2.66
C GLY A 84 2.11 -7.11 1.79
N ILE A 85 0.85 -7.31 2.12
CA ILE A 85 -0.10 -8.08 1.29
C ILE A 85 -1.05 -7.09 0.63
N HIS A 86 -1.01 -7.04 -0.70
CA HIS A 86 -1.86 -6.22 -1.55
C HIS A 86 -3.20 -6.94 -1.78
N LEU A 87 -4.15 -6.70 -0.86
CA LEU A 87 -5.44 -7.36 -0.85
C LEU A 87 -6.20 -7.10 -2.15
N THR A 88 -6.49 -8.15 -2.88
CA THR A 88 -6.90 -8.08 -4.28
C THR A 88 -8.31 -8.65 -4.46
N LEU A 89 -9.27 -7.78 -4.83
CA LEU A 89 -10.64 -8.14 -5.21
C LEU A 89 -10.97 -7.70 -6.63
N VAL A 90 -10.02 -7.12 -7.34
CA VAL A 90 -10.20 -6.50 -8.66
C VAL A 90 -9.17 -7.07 -9.62
N CYS A 91 -9.54 -7.23 -10.88
CA CYS A 91 -8.65 -7.59 -11.97
C CYS A 91 -8.62 -6.44 -12.98
N ASP A 92 -7.52 -5.71 -13.06
CA ASP A 92 -7.38 -4.49 -13.85
C ASP A 92 -6.65 -4.67 -15.18
N THR A 93 -6.16 -5.88 -15.47
CA THR A 93 -5.36 -6.16 -16.67
C THR A 93 -6.17 -6.99 -17.69
N PRO A 94 -6.70 -6.36 -18.74
CA PRO A 94 -7.49 -7.07 -19.77
C PRO A 94 -6.68 -8.19 -20.44
N GLY A 95 -7.25 -9.40 -20.49
CA GLY A 95 -6.59 -10.53 -21.14
C GLY A 95 -5.51 -11.24 -20.34
N TYR A 96 -5.16 -10.74 -19.15
CA TYR A 96 -4.24 -11.38 -18.21
C TYR A 96 -4.95 -11.50 -16.86
N LEU A 97 -5.83 -12.49 -16.76
CA LEU A 97 -6.80 -12.58 -15.68
C LEU A 97 -6.24 -13.34 -14.48
N TRP A 98 -6.71 -12.94 -13.30
CA TRP A 98 -6.61 -13.69 -12.06
C TRP A 98 -7.96 -13.76 -11.36
N GLY A 99 -8.12 -14.69 -10.45
CA GLY A 99 -9.34 -14.90 -9.69
C GLY A 99 -9.07 -14.93 -8.20
N PRO A 100 -10.12 -15.06 -7.36
CA PRO A 100 -9.95 -15.23 -5.94
C PRO A 100 -9.17 -16.50 -5.61
N LEU A 101 -8.47 -16.52 -4.47
CA LEU A 101 -7.85 -17.74 -3.93
C LEU A 101 -8.87 -18.68 -3.30
N SER A 102 -9.96 -18.13 -2.79
CA SER A 102 -11.10 -18.90 -2.32
C SER A 102 -11.84 -19.57 -3.48
N ALA A 103 -12.46 -20.72 -3.21
CA ALA A 103 -13.33 -21.36 -4.21
C ALA A 103 -14.46 -20.39 -4.63
N LYS A 104 -14.65 -20.21 -5.93
CA LYS A 104 -15.62 -19.23 -6.50
C LYS A 104 -17.03 -19.38 -5.94
N GLU A 105 -17.45 -20.62 -5.66
CA GLU A 105 -18.74 -20.95 -5.07
C GLU A 105 -18.92 -20.43 -3.63
N LYS A 106 -17.83 -20.14 -2.94
CA LYS A 106 -17.83 -19.61 -1.57
C LYS A 106 -17.82 -18.09 -1.52
N VAL A 107 -17.43 -17.44 -2.61
CA VAL A 107 -17.31 -15.98 -2.72
C VAL A 107 -18.06 -15.39 -3.92
N PRO A 108 -19.31 -15.84 -4.22
CA PRO A 108 -20.03 -15.40 -5.41
C PRO A 108 -20.30 -13.89 -5.43
N SER A 109 -20.37 -13.19 -4.27
CA SER A 109 -20.56 -11.75 -4.24
C SER A 109 -19.32 -10.95 -4.65
N LEU A 110 -18.16 -11.59 -4.77
CA LEU A 110 -16.92 -10.98 -5.24
C LEU A 110 -16.71 -11.16 -6.75
N LEU A 111 -17.64 -11.84 -7.41
CA LEU A 111 -17.56 -12.15 -8.83
C LEU A 111 -18.63 -11.42 -9.64
N SER A 112 -18.26 -11.03 -10.85
CA SER A 112 -19.15 -10.48 -11.85
C SER A 112 -20.09 -11.56 -12.39
N GLU A 113 -21.05 -11.19 -13.24
CA GLU A 113 -21.94 -12.13 -13.92
C GLU A 113 -21.22 -13.17 -14.79
N THR A 114 -19.98 -12.86 -15.22
CA THR A 114 -19.14 -13.81 -15.97
C THR A 114 -18.37 -14.79 -15.07
N GLY A 115 -18.48 -14.67 -13.74
CA GLY A 115 -17.76 -15.50 -12.78
C GLY A 115 -16.27 -15.13 -12.62
N GLU A 116 -15.89 -13.94 -13.07
CA GLU A 116 -14.55 -13.37 -12.91
C GLU A 116 -14.55 -12.22 -11.88
N LEU A 117 -13.38 -11.85 -11.35
CA LEU A 117 -13.27 -10.65 -10.53
C LEU A 117 -13.71 -9.41 -11.33
N PHE A 118 -14.19 -8.41 -10.61
CA PHE A 118 -14.59 -7.15 -11.19
C PHE A 118 -13.40 -6.38 -11.75
N THR A 119 -13.64 -5.59 -12.80
CA THR A 119 -12.65 -4.62 -13.30
C THR A 119 -12.78 -3.27 -12.55
N PRO A 120 -11.80 -2.37 -12.64
CA PRO A 120 -11.91 -1.02 -12.03
C PRO A 120 -13.16 -0.25 -12.46
N ALA A 121 -13.58 -0.37 -13.71
CA ALA A 121 -14.81 0.25 -14.21
C ALA A 121 -16.09 -0.29 -13.55
N GLN A 122 -16.04 -1.48 -12.98
CA GLN A 122 -17.17 -2.17 -12.34
C GLN A 122 -17.14 -2.05 -10.81
N LEU A 123 -16.19 -1.29 -10.22
CA LEU A 123 -16.06 -1.10 -8.77
C LEU A 123 -17.37 -0.75 -8.06
N PRO A 124 -18.23 0.15 -8.57
CA PRO A 124 -19.52 0.42 -7.92
C PRO A 124 -20.39 -0.82 -7.74
N GLY A 125 -20.37 -1.72 -8.72
CA GLY A 125 -21.11 -3.00 -8.67
C GLY A 125 -20.52 -3.95 -7.62
N LEU A 126 -19.20 -4.11 -7.58
CA LEU A 126 -18.50 -4.88 -6.54
C LEU A 126 -18.87 -4.37 -5.16
N LEU A 127 -18.70 -3.08 -4.91
CA LEU A 127 -18.93 -2.48 -3.60
C LEU A 127 -20.41 -2.55 -3.17
N ALA A 128 -21.35 -2.53 -4.12
CA ALA A 128 -22.76 -2.68 -3.82
C ALA A 128 -23.16 -4.10 -3.41
N GLN A 129 -22.52 -5.14 -4.00
CA GLN A 129 -22.93 -6.53 -3.78
C GLN A 129 -22.01 -7.34 -2.86
N ALA A 130 -20.74 -6.88 -2.64
CA ALA A 130 -19.77 -7.61 -1.84
C ALA A 130 -20.28 -7.84 -0.40
N ARG A 131 -20.37 -9.09 -0.02
CA ARG A 131 -20.74 -9.51 1.34
C ARG A 131 -19.49 -9.56 2.22
N LEU A 132 -19.56 -8.96 3.40
CA LEU A 132 -18.41 -8.83 4.28
C LEU A 132 -17.82 -10.20 4.70
N ASP A 133 -18.68 -11.20 4.94
CA ASP A 133 -18.26 -12.56 5.26
C ASP A 133 -17.44 -13.22 4.12
N GLN A 134 -17.74 -12.88 2.87
CA GLN A 134 -17.03 -13.39 1.70
C GLN A 134 -15.72 -12.60 1.45
N VAL A 135 -15.73 -11.29 1.70
CA VAL A 135 -14.50 -10.47 1.70
C VAL A 135 -13.52 -11.00 2.75
N GLU A 136 -14.01 -11.27 3.98
CA GLU A 136 -13.18 -11.84 5.04
C GLU A 136 -12.58 -13.20 4.64
N LEU A 137 -13.40 -14.08 4.08
CA LEU A 137 -12.94 -15.40 3.62
C LEU A 137 -11.80 -15.27 2.60
N GLU A 138 -11.95 -14.37 1.63
CA GLU A 138 -10.95 -14.14 0.59
C GLU A 138 -9.68 -13.47 1.15
N PHE A 139 -9.81 -12.44 1.98
CA PHE A 139 -8.65 -11.77 2.59
C PHE A 139 -7.84 -12.74 3.46
N ARG A 140 -8.53 -13.57 4.25
CA ARG A 140 -7.85 -14.64 5.03
C ARG A 140 -7.14 -15.65 4.12
N ALA A 141 -7.73 -16.02 3.00
CA ALA A 141 -7.10 -16.92 2.03
C ALA A 141 -5.80 -16.29 1.45
N GLN A 142 -5.82 -15.01 1.11
CA GLN A 142 -4.65 -14.28 0.61
C GLN A 142 -3.56 -14.17 1.69
N ILE A 143 -3.90 -13.82 2.92
CA ILE A 143 -2.96 -13.75 4.05
C ILE A 143 -2.33 -15.12 4.31
N HIS A 144 -3.13 -16.17 4.37
CA HIS A 144 -2.65 -17.52 4.62
C HIS A 144 -1.75 -18.06 3.50
N ALA A 145 -2.04 -17.73 2.24
CA ALA A 145 -1.20 -18.14 1.11
C ALA A 145 0.21 -17.59 1.25
N VAL A 146 0.35 -16.33 1.67
CA VAL A 146 1.65 -15.69 1.90
C VAL A 146 2.32 -16.24 3.15
N ALA A 147 1.62 -16.31 4.29
CA ALA A 147 2.16 -16.81 5.55
C ALA A 147 2.66 -18.27 5.43
N SER A 148 1.92 -19.11 4.69
CA SER A 148 2.30 -20.52 4.46
C SER A 148 3.56 -20.66 3.58
N ALA A 149 3.92 -19.65 2.80
CA ALA A 149 5.12 -19.63 1.98
C ALA A 149 6.41 -19.27 2.77
N GLY A 150 6.26 -18.81 4.04
CA GLY A 150 7.35 -18.56 4.98
C GLY A 150 7.75 -17.08 5.15
N PRO A 151 7.68 -16.17 4.15
CA PRO A 151 7.95 -14.76 4.36
C PRO A 151 6.94 -14.12 5.32
N ILE A 152 7.41 -13.16 6.14
CA ILE A 152 6.58 -12.48 7.15
C ILE A 152 6.24 -11.07 6.65
N PRO A 153 4.95 -10.76 6.38
CA PRO A 153 4.52 -9.44 5.92
C PRO A 153 4.54 -8.41 7.06
N THR A 154 4.57 -7.13 6.70
CA THR A 154 4.57 -6.00 7.63
C THR A 154 3.24 -5.25 7.68
N HIS A 155 2.47 -5.28 6.59
CA HIS A 155 1.23 -4.51 6.47
C HIS A 155 0.24 -5.13 5.49
N LEU A 156 -0.99 -4.62 5.54
CA LEU A 156 -2.06 -4.86 4.57
C LEU A 156 -2.38 -3.54 3.85
N ASP A 157 -2.64 -3.65 2.58
CA ASP A 157 -3.16 -2.56 1.73
C ASP A 157 -4.06 -3.16 0.64
N TRP A 158 -4.57 -2.35 -0.31
CA TRP A 158 -5.56 -2.82 -1.28
C TRP A 158 -5.20 -2.45 -2.70
N HIS A 159 -5.37 -3.42 -3.60
CA HIS A 159 -5.28 -3.21 -5.02
C HIS A 159 -6.53 -2.50 -5.56
N CYS A 160 -6.38 -1.35 -6.21
CA CYS A 160 -7.44 -0.55 -6.82
C CYS A 160 -8.57 -0.05 -5.89
N LEU A 161 -8.48 -0.24 -4.59
CA LEU A 161 -9.51 0.10 -3.61
C LEU A 161 -8.91 0.97 -2.50
N ALA A 162 -9.07 2.30 -2.59
CA ALA A 162 -8.66 3.17 -1.49
C ALA A 162 -9.43 2.80 -0.21
N ASP A 163 -8.70 2.48 0.86
CA ASP A 163 -9.23 2.09 2.17
C ASP A 163 -10.33 1.01 2.09
N GLY A 164 -10.16 0.04 1.17
CA GLY A 164 -11.10 -1.04 0.95
C GLY A 164 -12.40 -0.64 0.24
N GLY A 165 -12.55 0.65 -0.11
CA GLY A 165 -13.70 1.19 -0.84
C GLY A 165 -15.01 1.32 -0.03
N ARG A 166 -15.07 0.75 1.18
CA ARG A 166 -16.23 0.77 2.11
C ARG A 166 -15.76 0.72 3.55
N ASP A 167 -16.45 1.43 4.46
CA ASP A 167 -16.08 1.53 5.88
C ASP A 167 -16.01 0.17 6.59
N ASP A 168 -16.93 -0.74 6.31
CA ASP A 168 -16.95 -2.07 6.92
C ASP A 168 -15.81 -2.98 6.41
N ILE A 169 -15.39 -2.83 5.14
CA ILE A 169 -14.21 -3.53 4.60
C ILE A 169 -12.94 -2.96 5.22
N PHE A 170 -12.85 -1.64 5.41
CA PHE A 170 -11.75 -1.02 6.12
C PHE A 170 -11.64 -1.54 7.57
N ASP A 171 -12.76 -1.52 8.31
CA ASP A 171 -12.80 -1.98 9.70
C ASP A 171 -12.46 -3.48 9.82
N LEU A 172 -12.93 -4.30 8.89
CA LEU A 172 -12.53 -5.71 8.78
C LEU A 172 -11.01 -5.85 8.56
N THR A 173 -10.45 -5.05 7.65
CA THR A 173 -9.00 -5.14 7.37
C THR A 173 -8.17 -4.72 8.57
N VAL A 174 -8.60 -3.69 9.32
CA VAL A 174 -7.96 -3.29 10.58
C VAL A 174 -8.04 -4.40 11.63
N ALA A 175 -9.18 -5.10 11.73
CA ALA A 175 -9.34 -6.24 12.62
C ALA A 175 -8.41 -7.42 12.23
N LEU A 176 -8.34 -7.75 10.94
CA LEU A 176 -7.41 -8.76 10.43
C LEU A 176 -5.95 -8.36 10.67
N ALA A 177 -5.59 -7.11 10.41
CA ALA A 177 -4.24 -6.62 10.68
C ALA A 177 -3.86 -6.77 12.15
N SER A 178 -4.76 -6.43 13.07
CA SER A 178 -4.57 -6.64 14.50
C SER A 178 -4.38 -8.13 14.85
N GLU A 179 -5.21 -9.01 14.29
CA GLU A 179 -5.13 -10.47 14.51
C GLU A 179 -3.79 -11.06 14.05
N TYR A 180 -3.26 -10.57 12.92
CA TYR A 180 -2.01 -11.08 12.34
C TYR A 180 -0.77 -10.26 12.72
N GLY A 181 -0.90 -9.24 13.57
CA GLY A 181 0.21 -8.38 14.00
C GLY A 181 0.78 -7.51 12.88
N LEU A 182 -0.08 -7.00 12.00
CA LEU A 182 0.25 -6.20 10.82
C LEU A 182 -0.21 -4.75 10.98
N ALA A 183 0.40 -3.82 10.24
CA ALA A 183 -0.12 -2.48 10.05
C ALA A 183 -1.12 -2.43 8.89
N VAL A 184 -1.80 -1.29 8.70
CA VAL A 184 -2.67 -1.04 7.55
C VAL A 184 -2.28 0.28 6.91
N ARG A 185 -2.16 0.31 5.58
CA ARG A 185 -2.13 1.55 4.80
C ARG A 185 -3.48 2.25 4.92
N ALA A 186 -3.51 3.55 5.14
CA ALA A 186 -4.72 4.35 5.09
C ALA A 186 -4.49 5.62 4.26
N TRP A 187 -5.36 5.85 3.28
CA TRP A 187 -5.25 6.94 2.32
C TRP A 187 -6.13 8.14 2.66
N LEU A 188 -7.42 7.83 2.87
CA LEU A 188 -8.47 8.82 2.95
C LEU A 188 -8.56 9.40 4.36
N GLU A 189 -8.94 10.66 4.47
CA GLU A 189 -9.01 11.33 5.76
C GLU A 189 -9.92 10.62 6.78
N PRO A 190 -11.08 10.04 6.43
CA PRO A 190 -11.89 9.30 7.41
C PRO A 190 -11.15 8.12 8.04
N ALA A 191 -10.42 7.33 7.24
CA ALA A 191 -9.62 6.21 7.71
C ALA A 191 -8.42 6.67 8.55
N ARG A 192 -7.69 7.68 8.07
CA ARG A 192 -6.58 8.31 8.81
C ARG A 192 -7.05 8.85 10.16
N HIS A 193 -8.19 9.51 10.19
CA HIS A 193 -8.76 10.06 11.43
C HIS A 193 -9.10 8.96 12.44
N LYS A 194 -9.75 7.86 12.02
CA LYS A 194 -10.02 6.69 12.87
C LYS A 194 -8.75 6.15 13.54
N LEU A 195 -7.67 6.00 12.77
CA LEU A 195 -6.40 5.45 13.26
C LEU A 195 -5.68 6.43 14.20
N ARG A 196 -5.66 7.73 13.86
CA ARG A 196 -5.09 8.77 14.75
C ARG A 196 -5.79 8.86 16.10
N GLN A 197 -7.11 8.67 16.15
CA GLN A 197 -7.86 8.63 17.42
C GLN A 197 -7.39 7.49 18.34
N ARG A 198 -6.81 6.42 17.79
CA ARG A 198 -6.20 5.32 18.52
C ARG A 198 -4.70 5.54 18.79
N ASN A 199 -4.14 6.71 18.47
CA ASN A 199 -2.71 7.01 18.51
C ASN A 199 -1.85 6.07 17.64
N LEU A 200 -2.41 5.54 16.56
CA LEU A 200 -1.69 4.70 15.61
C LEU A 200 -1.02 5.58 14.55
N PRO A 201 0.28 5.40 14.26
CA PRO A 201 0.93 6.13 13.19
C PRO A 201 0.33 5.74 11.84
N VAL A 202 0.01 6.76 11.05
CA VAL A 202 -0.58 6.70 9.72
C VAL A 202 -0.11 7.91 8.92
N VAL A 203 -0.18 7.90 7.60
CA VAL A 203 0.24 9.05 6.80
C VAL A 203 -0.44 10.35 7.26
N ASP A 204 0.36 11.41 7.40
CA ASP A 204 -0.10 12.73 7.83
C ASP A 204 -0.63 13.56 6.66
N HIS A 205 -0.18 13.23 5.44
CA HIS A 205 -0.42 13.99 4.21
C HIS A 205 -1.17 13.16 3.17
N ASP A 206 -1.53 13.83 2.07
CA ASP A 206 -2.19 13.18 0.96
C ASP A 206 -1.27 12.15 0.31
N PHE A 207 -1.88 11.03 -0.02
CA PHE A 207 -1.23 9.89 -0.63
C PHE A 207 -0.97 10.16 -2.12
N LEU A 208 0.19 9.74 -2.60
CA LEU A 208 0.50 9.78 -4.03
C LEU A 208 0.39 8.38 -4.64
N ASP A 209 -0.49 8.24 -5.62
CA ASP A 209 -0.51 7.11 -6.54
C ASP A 209 0.18 7.51 -7.85
N SER A 210 1.17 6.76 -8.27
CA SER A 210 1.99 7.07 -9.45
C SER A 210 1.22 7.00 -10.78
N PHE A 211 0.12 6.26 -10.83
CA PHE A 211 -0.78 6.26 -11.99
C PHE A 211 -1.53 7.59 -12.18
N SER A 212 -1.61 8.43 -11.15
CA SER A 212 -2.20 9.77 -11.25
C SER A 212 -1.27 10.80 -11.91
N LEU A 213 -0.02 10.45 -12.16
CA LEU A 213 0.97 11.34 -12.76
C LEU A 213 1.07 11.12 -14.27
N ASP A 214 1.18 12.23 -15.02
CA ASP A 214 1.46 12.18 -16.45
C ASP A 214 2.80 11.50 -16.72
N ILE A 215 2.86 10.66 -17.73
CA ILE A 215 4.08 9.96 -18.13
C ILE A 215 5.14 10.97 -18.62
N ASP A 216 4.70 11.95 -19.41
CA ASP A 216 5.58 12.98 -19.94
C ASP A 216 6.03 13.93 -18.82
N GLY A 217 7.33 14.00 -18.60
CA GLY A 217 7.90 14.81 -17.52
C GLY A 217 7.80 14.21 -16.12
N LYS A 218 7.38 12.97 -15.97
CA LYS A 218 7.15 12.31 -14.67
C LYS A 218 8.36 12.37 -13.74
N ALA A 219 9.57 12.15 -14.23
CA ALA A 219 10.79 12.27 -13.45
C ALA A 219 10.99 13.67 -12.85
N GLY A 220 10.69 14.72 -13.65
CA GLY A 220 10.68 16.11 -13.16
C GLY A 220 9.65 16.34 -12.09
N ARG A 221 8.43 15.79 -12.27
CA ARG A 221 7.36 15.87 -11.30
C ARG A 221 7.72 15.19 -9.98
N TYR A 222 8.31 14.01 -10.01
CA TYR A 222 8.83 13.35 -8.81
C TYR A 222 9.89 14.19 -8.10
N ALA A 223 10.80 14.80 -8.86
CA ALA A 223 11.83 15.68 -8.29
C ALA A 223 11.23 16.91 -7.59
N GLU A 224 10.18 17.51 -8.14
CA GLU A 224 9.42 18.60 -7.50
C GLU A 224 8.74 18.13 -6.22
N LEU A 225 8.08 16.98 -6.24
CA LEU A 225 7.38 16.40 -5.09
C LEU A 225 8.36 16.06 -3.95
N LEU A 226 9.54 15.52 -4.24
CA LEU A 226 10.57 15.28 -3.21
C LEU A 226 11.06 16.58 -2.57
N ARG A 227 11.28 17.63 -3.37
CA ARG A 227 11.68 18.94 -2.84
C ARG A 227 10.58 19.58 -1.98
N ALA A 228 9.33 19.41 -2.37
CA ALA A 228 8.16 19.96 -1.68
C ALA A 228 7.59 19.05 -0.58
N LEU A 229 8.21 17.90 -0.31
CA LEU A 229 7.70 16.94 0.68
C LEU A 229 7.52 17.64 2.04
N PRO A 230 6.33 17.63 2.66
CA PRO A 230 6.10 18.28 3.94
C PRO A 230 6.74 17.52 5.11
N ALA A 231 6.87 18.19 6.26
CA ALA A 231 7.22 17.53 7.51
C ALA A 231 6.08 16.60 7.97
N GLY A 232 6.41 15.47 8.61
CA GLY A 232 5.47 14.40 8.93
C GLY A 232 5.68 13.18 8.04
N LEU A 233 4.78 12.21 8.14
CA LEU A 233 4.80 10.97 7.36
C LEU A 233 3.99 11.10 6.08
N SER A 234 4.65 10.88 4.95
CA SER A 234 4.02 10.74 3.62
C SER A 234 4.21 9.34 3.08
N GLU A 235 3.36 8.93 2.15
CA GLU A 235 3.53 7.67 1.43
C GLU A 235 3.27 7.85 -0.07
N TRP A 236 4.08 7.18 -0.87
CA TRP A 236 3.94 7.06 -2.31
C TRP A 236 3.75 5.60 -2.70
N ALA A 237 2.64 5.30 -3.36
CA ALA A 237 2.48 4.07 -4.11
C ALA A 237 3.10 4.26 -5.50
N VAL A 238 4.13 3.48 -5.76
CA VAL A 238 4.81 3.45 -7.05
C VAL A 238 4.64 2.07 -7.66
N HIS A 239 4.62 2.00 -8.99
CA HIS A 239 4.31 0.75 -9.69
C HIS A 239 5.46 0.37 -10.65
N PRO A 240 6.67 0.05 -10.15
CA PRO A 240 7.79 -0.22 -11.02
C PRO A 240 7.59 -1.49 -11.86
N GLY A 241 7.96 -1.40 -13.13
CA GLY A 241 7.96 -2.55 -14.05
C GLY A 241 9.02 -2.37 -15.15
N LEU A 242 9.67 -3.47 -15.53
CA LEU A 242 10.57 -3.44 -16.69
C LEU A 242 9.74 -3.29 -17.96
N GLY A 243 10.14 -2.38 -18.83
CA GLY A 243 9.59 -2.25 -20.17
C GLY A 243 9.93 -3.44 -21.07
N GLY A 244 9.42 -3.39 -22.30
CA GLY A 244 9.68 -4.40 -23.32
C GLY A 244 8.46 -5.19 -23.75
N LYS A 245 8.64 -6.08 -24.75
CA LYS A 245 7.52 -6.82 -25.36
C LYS A 245 6.63 -7.58 -24.36
N PRO A 246 7.15 -8.30 -23.35
CA PRO A 246 6.27 -9.01 -22.41
C PRO A 246 5.31 -8.06 -21.66
N SER A 247 5.83 -6.93 -21.15
CA SER A 247 5.01 -5.95 -20.43
C SER A 247 4.00 -5.27 -21.33
N GLN A 248 4.40 -4.92 -22.56
CA GLN A 248 3.51 -4.30 -23.57
C GLN A 248 2.35 -5.20 -23.97
N MET A 249 2.54 -6.51 -23.97
CA MET A 249 1.50 -7.49 -24.33
C MET A 249 0.51 -7.75 -23.19
N ILE A 250 0.96 -7.58 -21.94
CA ILE A 250 0.18 -7.92 -20.76
C ILE A 250 -0.55 -6.69 -20.23
N ASP A 251 0.15 -5.57 -20.09
CA ASP A 251 -0.27 -4.45 -19.25
C ASP A 251 -0.37 -3.13 -20.05
N PRO A 252 -1.58 -2.59 -20.23
CA PRO A 252 -1.72 -1.25 -20.85
C PRO A 252 -0.95 -0.14 -20.12
N GLY A 253 -0.77 -0.28 -18.80
CA GLY A 253 -0.04 0.66 -17.94
C GLY A 253 1.50 0.52 -17.95
N TRP A 254 2.06 -0.36 -18.76
CA TRP A 254 3.50 -0.68 -18.79
C TRP A 254 4.43 0.55 -18.85
N ARG A 255 4.00 1.65 -19.50
CA ARG A 255 4.81 2.87 -19.61
C ARG A 255 4.89 3.62 -18.27
N VAL A 256 3.78 3.67 -17.53
CA VAL A 256 3.75 4.21 -16.16
C VAL A 256 4.75 3.44 -15.31
N ARG A 257 4.70 2.11 -15.37
CA ARG A 257 5.60 1.23 -14.61
C ARG A 257 7.06 1.37 -14.98
N GLN A 258 7.35 1.49 -16.27
CA GLN A 258 8.72 1.71 -16.74
C GLN A 258 9.27 3.06 -16.24
N THR A 259 8.50 4.13 -16.34
CA THR A 259 8.92 5.46 -15.86
C THR A 259 9.12 5.51 -14.35
N ASP A 260 8.33 4.77 -13.58
CA ASP A 260 8.55 4.61 -12.14
C ASP A 260 9.86 3.88 -11.86
N TYR A 261 10.09 2.73 -12.48
CA TYR A 261 11.33 1.99 -12.32
C TYR A 261 12.58 2.83 -12.67
N GLU A 262 12.55 3.51 -13.83
CA GLU A 262 13.64 4.36 -14.29
C GLU A 262 13.94 5.51 -13.32
N PHE A 263 12.89 6.14 -12.74
CA PHE A 263 13.11 7.19 -11.74
C PHE A 263 13.64 6.61 -10.42
N LEU A 264 13.00 5.58 -9.89
CA LEU A 264 13.34 5.01 -8.58
C LEU A 264 14.80 4.52 -8.51
N THR A 265 15.33 3.98 -9.61
CA THR A 265 16.71 3.49 -9.70
C THR A 265 17.71 4.53 -10.22
N SER A 266 17.25 5.76 -10.47
CA SER A 266 18.11 6.81 -11.00
C SER A 266 19.05 7.43 -9.94
N PRO A 267 20.26 7.87 -10.33
CA PRO A 267 21.13 8.66 -9.44
C PRO A 267 20.47 9.97 -8.98
N LEU A 268 19.56 10.54 -9.78
CA LEU A 268 18.81 11.75 -9.42
C LEU A 268 17.94 11.50 -8.19
N ALA A 269 17.17 10.41 -8.16
CA ALA A 269 16.29 10.07 -7.04
C ALA A 269 17.08 9.94 -5.72
N SER A 270 18.17 9.16 -5.72
CA SER A 270 19.04 8.98 -4.56
C SER A 270 19.67 10.29 -4.09
N THR A 271 20.09 11.14 -5.04
CA THR A 271 20.65 12.46 -4.74
C THR A 271 19.59 13.36 -4.08
N LEU A 272 18.37 13.41 -4.61
CA LEU A 272 17.29 14.23 -4.06
C LEU A 272 16.90 13.77 -2.65
N VAL A 273 16.72 12.49 -2.41
CA VAL A 273 16.41 11.95 -1.08
C VAL A 273 17.47 12.40 -0.05
N ARG A 274 18.75 12.28 -0.39
CA ARG A 274 19.86 12.70 0.48
C ARG A 274 19.91 14.22 0.68
N ASP A 275 19.90 15.00 -0.40
CA ASP A 275 20.10 16.45 -0.37
C ASP A 275 18.93 17.17 0.31
N GLU A 276 17.70 16.65 0.13
CA GLU A 276 16.47 17.13 0.79
C GLU A 276 16.30 16.56 2.21
N ARG A 277 17.25 15.74 2.71
CA ARG A 277 17.24 15.13 4.04
C ARG A 277 15.94 14.36 4.34
N ILE A 278 15.41 13.66 3.35
CA ILE A 278 14.21 12.83 3.50
C ILE A 278 14.59 11.55 4.25
N VAL A 279 13.84 11.23 5.30
CA VAL A 279 13.97 9.98 6.04
C VAL A 279 13.08 8.95 5.38
N VAL A 280 13.66 8.09 4.55
CA VAL A 280 12.92 6.99 3.93
C VAL A 280 12.81 5.84 4.94
N ILE A 281 11.58 5.40 5.21
CA ILE A 281 11.28 4.26 6.09
C ILE A 281 10.45 3.23 5.36
N ASP A 282 10.37 2.02 5.92
CA ASP A 282 9.42 0.99 5.54
C ASP A 282 8.30 0.82 6.60
N TYR A 283 7.47 -0.19 6.45
CA TYR A 283 6.35 -0.43 7.35
C TYR A 283 6.72 -1.07 8.70
N ARG A 284 7.93 -1.56 8.92
CA ARG A 284 8.33 -2.22 10.18
C ARG A 284 8.19 -1.33 11.42
N PRO A 285 8.62 -0.04 11.42
CA PRO A 285 8.38 0.85 12.56
C PRO A 285 6.90 1.08 12.84
N ILE A 286 6.08 1.17 11.79
CA ILE A 286 4.62 1.33 11.92
C ILE A 286 4.00 0.05 12.51
N GLN A 287 4.36 -1.11 11.98
CA GLN A 287 3.93 -2.41 12.50
C GLN A 287 4.26 -2.57 14.00
N GLN A 288 5.47 -2.20 14.39
CA GLN A 288 5.88 -2.23 15.80
C GLN A 288 4.99 -1.34 16.68
N ALA A 289 4.71 -0.12 16.23
CA ALA A 289 3.84 0.80 16.97
C ALA A 289 2.40 0.28 17.05
N TRP A 290 1.89 -0.35 16.01
CA TRP A 290 0.55 -0.97 16.01
C TRP A 290 0.46 -2.18 16.94
N SER A 291 1.53 -2.99 17.02
CA SER A 291 1.59 -4.16 17.90
C SER A 291 1.64 -3.80 19.39
N CYS A 292 1.99 -2.57 19.72
CA CYS A 292 2.01 -2.05 21.09
C CYS A 292 0.68 -1.39 21.51
N ASP A 293 -0.35 -1.36 20.65
CA ASP A 293 -1.65 -0.77 20.96
C ASP A 293 -2.41 -1.61 22.02
N PRO A 294 -2.74 -1.04 23.20
CA PRO A 294 -3.49 -1.77 24.24
C PRO A 294 -4.88 -2.24 23.83
N GLY A 295 -5.43 -1.70 22.73
CA GLY A 295 -6.72 -2.10 22.15
C GLY A 295 -6.68 -3.35 21.28
N SER A 296 -5.51 -3.98 21.13
CA SER A 296 -5.29 -5.19 20.30
C SER A 296 -5.47 -6.51 21.07
N SER A 297 -6.09 -6.48 22.28
CA SER A 297 -6.28 -7.65 23.16
C SER A 297 -7.72 -8.12 23.16
#